data_c7457d8114a487f79de7f130118a8dfb
#
_entry.id   c7457d8114a487f79de7f130118a8dfb
#
_cell.length_a   1.000
_cell.length_b   1.000
_cell.length_c   1.000
_cell.angle_alpha   90.00
_cell.angle_beta   90.00
_cell.angle_gamma   90.00
#
_symmetry.space_group_name_H-M   'P 1'
#
loop_
_entity.id
_entity.type
_entity.pdbx_description
1 polymer ?
#
loop_
_entity_poly.entity_id
_entity_poly.type
_entity_poly.pdbx_seq_one_letter_code
_entity_poly.pdbx_strand_id
1 'polypeptide(L)'
;EVDTAKTKSGAIEIKGDGDTNLELNGNNTVLVKNDWEEEHAAIEKADTYGKGTLTIKDDLNDDNTPKDKDENGNAVGGDTGKLVAGGYHDAAAIGGGGTDDTACTSNITITGGEITANGGTYGAGIGGGYSGDASNIRIEGNADVTAFGDSGAAIGSSYHARGNSDITITDHATVTAASLDACAIGGGQD
;
A
#
# COMPACT_ATOMS: atom_id res chain seq x y z
N GLU A 1 -7.40 -2.76 15.81
CA GLU A 1 -8.44 -2.76 14.76
C GLU A 1 -9.16 -1.41 14.76
N VAL A 2 -9.16 -0.70 13.64
CA VAL A 2 -9.91 0.54 13.46
C VAL A 2 -11.22 0.20 12.73
N ASP A 3 -12.37 0.56 13.34
CA ASP A 3 -13.68 0.41 12.71
C ASP A 3 -13.95 1.66 11.85
N THR A 4 -13.55 1.59 10.58
CA THR A 4 -13.64 2.70 9.63
C THR A 4 -15.08 3.09 9.29
N ALA A 5 -16.04 2.16 9.44
CA ALA A 5 -17.46 2.46 9.26
C ALA A 5 -17.98 3.54 10.25
N LYS A 6 -17.29 3.71 11.37
CA LYS A 6 -17.65 4.75 12.35
C LYS A 6 -16.84 6.04 12.19
N THR A 7 -15.62 5.93 11.65
CA THR A 7 -14.71 7.08 11.55
C THR A 7 -14.88 7.84 10.24
N LYS A 8 -15.47 7.22 9.22
CA LYS A 8 -15.60 7.78 7.86
C LYS A 8 -14.24 8.25 7.30
N SER A 9 -13.22 7.42 7.50
CA SER A 9 -11.85 7.69 7.05
C SER A 9 -11.09 6.39 6.87
N GLY A 10 -10.03 6.42 6.09
CA GLY A 10 -9.05 5.32 6.05
C GLY A 10 -8.51 5.02 7.45
N ALA A 11 -8.01 3.81 7.66
CA ALA A 11 -7.42 3.48 8.94
C ALA A 11 -6.14 4.29 9.20
N ILE A 12 -5.38 4.55 8.12
CA ILE A 12 -4.24 5.48 8.10
C ILE A 12 -4.41 6.36 6.85
N GLU A 13 -4.46 7.67 7.04
CA GLU A 13 -4.51 8.65 5.94
C GLU A 13 -3.24 9.48 5.90
N ILE A 14 -2.58 9.53 4.74
CA ILE A 14 -1.38 10.31 4.49
C ILE A 14 -1.77 11.61 3.80
N LYS A 15 -1.70 12.71 4.52
CA LYS A 15 -2.12 14.05 4.04
C LYS A 15 -0.98 15.05 4.12
N GLY A 16 -0.91 15.91 3.09
CA GLY A 16 0.08 16.99 2.99
C GLY A 16 1.21 16.68 2.01
N ASP A 17 2.04 17.68 1.77
CA ASP A 17 3.13 17.62 0.78
C ASP A 17 4.46 17.12 1.38
N GLY A 18 4.48 16.82 2.67
CA GLY A 18 5.66 16.27 3.35
C GLY A 18 5.78 14.76 3.16
N ASP A 19 7.02 14.29 3.09
CA ASP A 19 7.29 12.85 3.03
C ASP A 19 6.97 12.16 4.35
N THR A 20 6.38 10.97 4.26
CA THR A 20 5.97 10.16 5.40
C THR A 20 6.67 8.82 5.37
N ASN A 21 7.31 8.44 6.47
CA ASN A 21 7.87 7.12 6.66
C ASN A 21 6.97 6.29 7.59
N LEU A 22 6.56 5.13 7.11
CA LEU A 22 5.90 4.11 7.90
C LEU A 22 6.90 2.98 8.15
N GLU A 23 7.43 2.94 9.35
CA GLU A 23 8.38 1.91 9.78
C GLU A 23 7.62 0.75 10.44
N LEU A 24 7.86 -0.45 9.95
CA LEU A 24 7.19 -1.67 10.42
C LEU A 24 8.03 -2.35 11.49
N ASN A 25 7.43 -2.60 12.64
CA ASN A 25 8.01 -3.38 13.72
C ASN A 25 7.04 -4.50 14.11
N GLY A 26 7.49 -5.75 14.05
CA GLY A 26 6.65 -6.92 14.33
C GLY A 26 5.48 -7.07 13.35
N ASN A 27 4.36 -7.60 13.82
CA ASN A 27 3.20 -7.94 12.98
C ASN A 27 2.13 -6.85 13.04
N ASN A 28 1.86 -6.21 11.91
CA ASN A 28 0.87 -5.14 11.78
C ASN A 28 -0.27 -5.58 10.87
N THR A 29 -1.50 -5.27 11.24
CA THR A 29 -2.69 -5.54 10.44
C THR A 29 -3.55 -4.30 10.35
N VAL A 30 -3.82 -3.84 9.13
CA VAL A 30 -4.62 -2.66 8.83
C VAL A 30 -5.69 -3.04 7.82
N LEU A 31 -6.92 -3.16 8.29
CA LEU A 31 -8.06 -3.60 7.46
C LEU A 31 -9.17 -2.56 7.53
N VAL A 32 -9.73 -2.22 6.39
CA VAL A 32 -10.97 -1.47 6.29
C VAL A 32 -12.14 -2.43 6.34
N LYS A 33 -13.13 -2.14 7.17
CA LYS A 33 -14.38 -2.88 7.23
C LYS A 33 -15.50 -2.09 6.57
N ASN A 34 -16.25 -2.82 5.81
CA ASN A 34 -17.55 -2.55 5.22
C ASN A 34 -18.17 -1.19 5.55
N ASP A 35 -17.96 -0.22 4.69
CA ASP A 35 -18.72 1.00 4.65
C ASP A 35 -19.08 1.33 3.19
N TRP A 36 -20.32 1.07 2.78
CA TRP A 36 -20.82 1.34 1.44
C TRP A 36 -20.97 2.84 1.14
N GLU A 37 -20.78 3.69 2.12
CA GLU A 37 -21.00 5.13 1.97
C GLU A 37 -19.69 5.92 1.76
N GLU A 38 -18.56 5.40 2.26
CA GLU A 38 -17.26 6.08 2.12
C GLU A 38 -16.15 5.03 2.04
N GLU A 39 -15.75 4.69 0.86
CA GLU A 39 -14.82 3.60 0.55
C GLU A 39 -13.38 4.07 0.64
N HIS A 40 -12.71 3.69 1.73
CA HIS A 40 -11.36 4.09 2.04
C HIS A 40 -10.35 2.96 1.87
N ALA A 41 -9.11 3.32 1.52
CA ALA A 41 -7.99 2.41 1.60
C ALA A 41 -7.58 2.12 3.05
N ALA A 42 -6.96 0.97 3.30
CA ALA A 42 -6.41 0.69 4.62
C ALA A 42 -5.29 1.68 4.98
N ILE A 43 -4.38 1.92 4.04
CA ILE A 43 -3.42 3.01 4.09
C ILE A 43 -3.71 3.91 2.89
N GLU A 44 -4.40 5.01 3.14
CA GLU A 44 -4.87 5.91 2.09
C GLU A 44 -3.87 7.03 1.82
N LYS A 45 -3.42 7.08 0.59
CA LYS A 45 -2.56 8.13 0.06
C LYS A 45 -3.11 8.60 -1.29
N ALA A 46 -4.12 9.43 -1.24
CA ALA A 46 -4.70 10.02 -2.43
C ALA A 46 -3.88 11.23 -2.91
N ASP A 47 -3.80 11.42 -4.22
CA ASP A 47 -3.10 12.56 -4.82
C ASP A 47 -3.72 13.90 -4.46
N THR A 48 -5.00 13.93 -4.16
CA THR A 48 -5.73 15.11 -3.67
C THR A 48 -5.32 15.51 -2.26
N TYR A 49 -4.76 14.60 -1.47
CA TYR A 49 -4.30 14.90 -0.11
C TYR A 49 -2.92 15.57 -0.06
N GLY A 50 -2.11 15.45 -1.14
CA GLY A 50 -0.78 16.03 -1.23
C GLY A 50 0.20 15.21 -2.07
N LYS A 51 1.35 15.81 -2.35
CA LYS A 51 2.38 15.24 -3.26
C LYS A 51 3.54 14.55 -2.54
N GLY A 52 3.56 14.53 -1.21
CA GLY A 52 4.60 13.86 -0.43
C GLY A 52 4.72 12.37 -0.77
N THR A 53 5.87 11.79 -0.50
CA THR A 53 6.13 10.36 -0.67
C THR A 53 5.71 9.58 0.58
N LEU A 54 5.00 8.47 0.39
CA LEU A 54 4.83 7.45 1.41
C LEU A 54 5.95 6.41 1.24
N THR A 55 6.82 6.29 2.23
CA THR A 55 7.82 5.22 2.27
C THR A 55 7.45 4.20 3.33
N ILE A 56 7.28 2.95 2.93
CA ILE A 56 7.07 1.81 3.85
C ILE A 56 8.38 1.03 3.92
N LYS A 57 8.86 0.80 5.12
CA LYS A 57 10.12 0.09 5.38
C LYS A 57 10.02 -0.72 6.67
N ASP A 58 10.90 -1.67 6.85
CA ASP A 58 11.04 -2.36 8.13
C ASP A 58 11.94 -1.55 9.10
N ASP A 59 12.08 -2.06 10.31
CA ASP A 59 12.96 -1.51 11.35
C ASP A 59 14.38 -2.10 11.31
N LEU A 60 14.74 -2.77 10.22
CA LEU A 60 16.08 -3.30 10.00
C LEU A 60 16.99 -2.25 9.31
N ASN A 61 18.28 -2.41 9.49
CA ASN A 61 19.29 -1.71 8.71
C ASN A 61 19.37 -2.31 7.29
N ASP A 62 20.04 -1.62 6.39
CA ASP A 62 20.24 -2.06 5.00
C ASP A 62 20.95 -3.42 4.87
N ASP A 63 21.66 -3.85 5.92
CA ASP A 63 22.32 -5.16 6.00
C ASP A 63 21.46 -6.24 6.69
N ASN A 64 20.15 -5.98 6.89
CA ASN A 64 19.20 -6.83 7.61
C ASN A 64 19.56 -7.08 9.08
N THR A 65 20.35 -6.22 9.69
CA THR A 65 20.59 -6.28 11.13
C THR A 65 19.58 -5.41 11.89
N PRO A 66 19.19 -5.80 13.11
CA PRO A 66 18.30 -4.97 13.94
C PRO A 66 18.86 -3.58 14.19
N LYS A 67 18.03 -2.54 14.05
CA LYS A 67 18.41 -1.15 14.36
C LYS A 67 18.54 -0.92 15.85
N ASP A 68 17.68 -1.56 16.62
CA ASP A 68 17.60 -1.33 18.05
C ASP A 68 18.51 -2.26 18.83
N LYS A 69 19.07 -1.73 19.91
CA LYS A 69 19.87 -2.49 20.87
C LYS A 69 19.38 -2.23 22.29
N ASP A 70 19.37 -3.27 23.10
CA ASP A 70 19.10 -3.14 24.52
C ASP A 70 20.23 -2.40 25.27
N GLU A 71 20.04 -2.15 26.55
CA GLU A 71 21.05 -1.54 27.42
C GLU A 71 22.37 -2.32 27.52
N ASN A 72 22.40 -3.58 27.12
CA ASN A 72 23.57 -4.46 27.08
C ASN A 72 24.20 -4.54 25.67
N GLY A 73 23.65 -3.83 24.70
CA GLY A 73 24.09 -3.82 23.30
C GLY A 73 23.67 -5.04 22.49
N ASN A 74 22.76 -5.88 23.00
CA ASN A 74 22.19 -6.97 22.24
C ASN A 74 21.12 -6.42 21.31
N ALA A 75 21.02 -7.03 20.12
CA ALA A 75 19.97 -6.69 19.18
C ALA A 75 18.58 -6.93 19.79
N VAL A 76 17.72 -5.92 19.71
CA VAL A 76 16.31 -5.97 20.13
C VAL A 76 15.45 -5.83 18.90
N GLY A 77 14.48 -6.72 18.73
CA GLY A 77 13.77 -6.85 17.48
C GLY A 77 14.61 -7.67 16.49
N GLY A 78 14.40 -7.49 15.22
CA GLY A 78 15.17 -8.18 14.19
C GLY A 78 14.38 -9.23 13.45
N ASP A 79 13.11 -9.35 13.76
CA ASP A 79 12.16 -9.99 12.85
C ASP A 79 11.78 -8.96 11.78
N THR A 80 11.77 -9.37 10.53
CA THR A 80 11.26 -8.56 9.44
C THR A 80 9.87 -8.02 9.80
N GLY A 81 9.71 -6.71 9.74
CA GLY A 81 8.43 -6.07 10.01
C GLY A 81 7.38 -6.53 9.01
N LYS A 82 6.19 -6.89 9.48
CA LYS A 82 5.11 -7.41 8.65
C LYS A 82 3.92 -6.46 8.62
N LEU A 83 3.31 -6.33 7.43
CA LEU A 83 2.09 -5.57 7.23
C LEU A 83 1.09 -6.40 6.43
N VAL A 84 -0.10 -6.56 6.97
CA VAL A 84 -1.27 -7.04 6.22
C VAL A 84 -2.22 -5.86 6.07
N ALA A 85 -2.39 -5.38 4.85
CA ALA A 85 -3.32 -4.32 4.50
C ALA A 85 -4.47 -4.86 3.64
N GLY A 86 -5.69 -4.41 3.90
CA GLY A 86 -6.87 -4.81 3.12
C GLY A 86 -7.79 -3.63 2.85
N GLY A 87 -7.98 -3.31 1.57
CA GLY A 87 -8.99 -2.37 1.09
C GLY A 87 -10.38 -3.00 1.07
N TYR A 88 -11.40 -2.18 0.87
CA TYR A 88 -12.77 -2.64 0.74
C TYR A 88 -13.39 -2.09 -0.55
N HIS A 89 -14.15 -2.93 -1.23
CA HIS A 89 -14.93 -2.66 -2.45
C HIS A 89 -14.15 -1.85 -3.51
N ASP A 90 -14.25 -0.53 -3.55
CA ASP A 90 -13.65 0.34 -4.56
C ASP A 90 -12.24 0.83 -4.20
N ALA A 91 -11.80 0.60 -2.97
CA ALA A 91 -10.54 1.15 -2.49
C ALA A 91 -9.36 0.20 -2.62
N ALA A 92 -8.16 0.76 -2.78
CA ALA A 92 -6.92 0.01 -2.69
C ALA A 92 -6.66 -0.50 -1.27
N ALA A 93 -5.78 -1.47 -1.10
CA ALA A 93 -5.26 -1.76 0.25
C ALA A 93 -4.26 -0.69 0.68
N ILE A 94 -3.34 -0.31 -0.20
CA ILE A 94 -2.37 0.77 0.02
C ILE A 94 -2.44 1.69 -1.19
N GLY A 95 -2.91 2.94 -1.01
CA GLY A 95 -3.00 3.91 -2.08
C GLY A 95 -4.30 4.69 -2.14
N GLY A 96 -5.01 4.64 -3.26
CA GLY A 96 -6.23 5.42 -3.48
C GLY A 96 -7.45 4.89 -2.74
N GLY A 97 -8.31 5.80 -2.30
CA GLY A 97 -9.65 5.49 -1.80
C GLY A 97 -10.63 5.15 -2.92
N GLY A 98 -11.86 4.82 -2.58
CA GLY A 98 -12.89 4.38 -3.53
C GLY A 98 -13.73 5.51 -4.13
N THR A 99 -13.49 6.78 -3.80
CA THR A 99 -14.23 7.91 -4.37
C THR A 99 -13.42 8.60 -5.46
N ASP A 100 -14.11 9.24 -6.43
CA ASP A 100 -13.47 9.95 -7.54
C ASP A 100 -12.37 10.92 -7.10
N ASP A 101 -12.56 11.60 -5.96
CA ASP A 101 -11.61 12.58 -5.44
C ASP A 101 -10.36 11.92 -4.81
N THR A 102 -10.46 10.68 -4.35
CA THR A 102 -9.39 9.99 -3.62
C THR A 102 -8.81 8.80 -4.37
N ALA A 103 -9.36 8.44 -5.51
CA ALA A 103 -9.01 7.22 -6.24
C ALA A 103 -7.56 7.19 -6.76
N CYS A 104 -7.04 8.32 -7.27
CA CYS A 104 -5.69 8.38 -7.80
C CYS A 104 -4.64 8.44 -6.70
N THR A 105 -3.52 7.76 -6.93
CA THR A 105 -2.37 7.75 -6.01
C THR A 105 -1.04 7.85 -6.76
N SER A 106 -0.06 8.43 -6.08
CA SER A 106 1.32 8.48 -6.56
C SER A 106 2.34 8.47 -5.43
N ASN A 107 3.61 8.32 -5.77
CA ASN A 107 4.73 8.45 -4.84
C ASN A 107 4.64 7.48 -3.64
N ILE A 108 4.47 6.19 -3.93
CA ILE A 108 4.55 5.11 -2.93
C ILE A 108 5.87 4.37 -3.14
N THR A 109 6.67 4.27 -2.09
CA THR A 109 7.93 3.54 -2.09
C THR A 109 7.91 2.48 -0.99
N ILE A 110 8.27 1.25 -1.31
CA ILE A 110 8.41 0.15 -0.34
C ILE A 110 9.86 -0.32 -0.42
N THR A 111 10.60 -0.19 0.68
CA THR A 111 12.03 -0.51 0.71
C THR A 111 12.39 -1.71 1.59
N GLY A 112 11.44 -2.21 2.37
CA GLY A 112 11.64 -3.37 3.24
C GLY A 112 10.34 -3.83 3.90
N GLY A 113 10.42 -4.94 4.61
CA GLY A 113 9.31 -5.58 5.28
C GLY A 113 8.62 -6.64 4.42
N GLU A 114 7.81 -7.46 5.09
CA GLU A 114 6.93 -8.45 4.45
C GLU A 114 5.52 -7.85 4.34
N ILE A 115 5.12 -7.48 3.13
CA ILE A 115 3.88 -6.76 2.88
C ILE A 115 2.88 -7.68 2.20
N THR A 116 1.69 -7.81 2.76
CA THR A 116 0.53 -8.41 2.08
C THR A 116 -0.52 -7.34 1.86
N ALA A 117 -0.84 -7.05 0.60
CA ALA A 117 -1.80 -6.02 0.21
C ALA A 117 -2.94 -6.63 -0.60
N ASN A 118 -4.14 -6.65 -0.04
CA ASN A 118 -5.35 -7.16 -0.69
C ASN A 118 -6.26 -5.99 -1.04
N GLY A 119 -6.36 -5.66 -2.31
CA GLY A 119 -7.28 -4.63 -2.81
C GLY A 119 -8.74 -5.02 -2.59
N GLY A 120 -9.62 -4.02 -2.61
CA GLY A 120 -11.05 -4.25 -2.71
C GLY A 120 -11.43 -4.83 -4.10
N THR A 121 -12.71 -5.05 -4.34
CA THR A 121 -13.19 -5.65 -5.60
C THR A 121 -12.73 -4.89 -6.83
N TYR A 122 -12.74 -3.57 -6.78
CA TYR A 122 -12.37 -2.71 -7.92
C TYR A 122 -11.08 -1.92 -7.68
N GLY A 123 -10.56 -1.89 -6.46
CA GLY A 123 -9.31 -1.24 -6.11
C GLY A 123 -8.08 -2.12 -6.33
N ALA A 124 -6.93 -1.51 -6.48
CA ALA A 124 -5.66 -2.23 -6.56
C ALA A 124 -5.21 -2.77 -5.20
N GLY A 125 -4.36 -3.79 -5.19
CA GLY A 125 -3.65 -4.17 -3.96
C GLY A 125 -2.77 -3.02 -3.48
N ILE A 126 -1.88 -2.55 -4.35
CA ILE A 126 -1.06 -1.33 -4.13
C ILE A 126 -1.27 -0.43 -5.34
N GLY A 127 -1.93 0.73 -5.13
CA GLY A 127 -2.19 1.63 -6.25
C GLY A 127 -3.51 2.37 -6.18
N GLY A 128 -4.20 2.51 -7.32
CA GLY A 128 -5.44 3.27 -7.42
C GLY A 128 -6.65 2.59 -6.76
N GLY A 129 -7.59 3.39 -6.29
CA GLY A 129 -8.97 2.96 -6.05
C GLY A 129 -9.81 3.04 -7.32
N TYR A 130 -11.09 2.69 -7.31
CA TYR A 130 -11.97 2.65 -8.46
C TYR A 130 -11.81 3.85 -9.40
N SER A 131 -11.58 3.59 -10.67
CA SER A 131 -11.26 4.60 -11.71
C SER A 131 -9.98 5.41 -11.44
N GLY A 132 -9.18 5.01 -10.47
CA GLY A 132 -7.98 5.72 -10.06
C GLY A 132 -6.72 5.21 -10.74
N ASP A 133 -5.93 6.17 -11.22
CA ASP A 133 -4.60 5.91 -11.76
C ASP A 133 -3.58 5.75 -10.62
N ALA A 134 -2.51 5.03 -10.92
CA ALA A 134 -1.36 4.93 -10.03
C ALA A 134 -0.09 5.36 -10.76
N SER A 135 0.77 6.12 -10.11
CA SER A 135 2.04 6.53 -10.70
C SER A 135 3.17 6.54 -9.67
N ASN A 136 4.40 6.41 -10.16
CA ASN A 136 5.60 6.43 -9.33
C ASN A 136 5.50 5.50 -8.10
N ILE A 137 5.14 4.23 -8.35
CA ILE A 137 5.21 3.16 -7.35
C ILE A 137 6.58 2.49 -7.46
N ARG A 138 7.32 2.46 -6.37
CA ARG A 138 8.66 1.85 -6.30
C ARG A 138 8.67 0.75 -5.26
N ILE A 139 9.19 -0.41 -5.62
CA ILE A 139 9.42 -1.53 -4.71
C ILE A 139 10.89 -1.89 -4.86
N GLU A 140 11.66 -1.70 -3.81
CA GLU A 140 13.11 -1.78 -3.86
C GLU A 140 13.70 -2.29 -2.53
N GLY A 141 15.02 -2.33 -2.43
CA GLY A 141 15.70 -2.80 -1.23
C GLY A 141 15.47 -4.29 -1.00
N ASN A 142 15.12 -4.65 0.22
CA ASN A 142 14.82 -6.03 0.63
C ASN A 142 13.31 -6.27 0.86
N ALA A 143 12.46 -5.50 0.20
CA ALA A 143 11.00 -5.65 0.33
C ALA A 143 10.52 -7.03 -0.18
N ASP A 144 9.66 -7.70 0.58
CA ASP A 144 8.92 -8.89 0.17
C ASP A 144 7.43 -8.55 0.09
N VAL A 145 6.92 -8.42 -1.13
CA VAL A 145 5.57 -7.91 -1.38
C VAL A 145 4.71 -8.98 -2.03
N THR A 146 3.61 -9.31 -1.38
CA THR A 146 2.51 -10.08 -1.94
C THR A 146 1.31 -9.17 -2.13
N ALA A 147 0.91 -8.95 -3.37
CA ALA A 147 -0.23 -8.09 -3.70
C ALA A 147 -1.30 -8.86 -4.47
N PHE A 148 -2.56 -8.57 -4.16
CA PHE A 148 -3.71 -9.15 -4.81
C PHE A 148 -4.71 -8.08 -5.23
N GLY A 149 -5.17 -8.16 -6.48
CA GLY A 149 -6.30 -7.42 -7.03
C GLY A 149 -7.41 -8.37 -7.48
N ASP A 150 -8.63 -7.88 -7.54
CA ASP A 150 -9.75 -8.60 -8.16
C ASP A 150 -9.96 -8.05 -9.59
N SER A 151 -10.73 -7.00 -9.77
CA SER A 151 -10.88 -6.29 -11.04
C SER A 151 -9.90 -5.12 -11.21
N GLY A 152 -9.24 -4.69 -10.14
CA GLY A 152 -8.07 -3.80 -10.17
C GLY A 152 -6.77 -4.58 -10.33
N ALA A 153 -5.68 -3.92 -10.71
CA ALA A 153 -4.36 -4.54 -10.73
C ALA A 153 -3.92 -4.93 -9.31
N ALA A 154 -3.09 -5.97 -9.17
CA ALA A 154 -2.48 -6.21 -7.86
C ALA A 154 -1.54 -5.06 -7.50
N ILE A 155 -0.74 -4.57 -8.45
CA ILE A 155 0.10 -3.38 -8.27
C ILE A 155 -0.13 -2.48 -9.49
N GLY A 156 -0.68 -1.27 -9.27
CA GLY A 156 -0.90 -0.31 -10.35
C GLY A 156 -2.27 0.33 -10.34
N SER A 157 -2.81 0.60 -11.52
CA SER A 157 -4.11 1.26 -11.67
C SER A 157 -5.26 0.29 -11.44
N SER A 158 -6.40 0.84 -11.09
CA SER A 158 -7.59 0.07 -10.73
C SER A 158 -8.52 -0.19 -11.92
N TYR A 159 -9.67 -0.78 -11.63
CA TYR A 159 -10.77 -0.96 -12.59
C TYR A 159 -11.23 0.40 -13.15
N HIS A 160 -11.45 0.48 -14.46
CA HIS A 160 -11.80 1.70 -15.20
C HIS A 160 -10.79 2.86 -15.15
N ALA A 161 -9.58 2.64 -14.64
CA ALA A 161 -8.54 3.65 -14.70
C ALA A 161 -8.08 3.89 -16.15
N ARG A 162 -7.74 5.14 -16.48
CA ARG A 162 -7.40 5.55 -17.86
C ARG A 162 -5.94 5.92 -18.05
N GLY A 163 -5.20 6.05 -16.97
CA GLY A 163 -3.77 6.40 -16.99
C GLY A 163 -2.86 5.19 -17.00
N ASN A 164 -1.61 5.45 -17.32
CA ASN A 164 -0.56 4.45 -17.26
C ASN A 164 0.00 4.36 -15.84
N SER A 165 0.22 3.14 -15.38
CA SER A 165 0.96 2.91 -14.15
C SER A 165 2.46 3.06 -14.41
N ASP A 166 3.14 3.86 -13.56
CA ASP A 166 4.61 3.94 -13.52
C ASP A 166 5.09 3.14 -12.30
N ILE A 167 5.57 1.93 -12.56
CA ILE A 167 5.96 0.98 -11.53
C ILE A 167 7.42 0.57 -11.75
N THR A 168 8.24 0.70 -10.72
CA THR A 168 9.63 0.27 -10.71
C THR A 168 9.84 -0.79 -9.63
N ILE A 169 10.37 -1.95 -10.01
CA ILE A 169 10.79 -3.01 -9.10
C ILE A 169 12.28 -3.22 -9.33
N THR A 170 13.08 -3.09 -8.29
CA THR A 170 14.55 -3.10 -8.41
C THR A 170 15.21 -3.68 -7.16
N ASP A 171 16.53 -3.74 -7.18
CA ASP A 171 17.38 -4.26 -6.12
C ASP A 171 17.11 -5.74 -5.80
N HIS A 172 16.91 -6.08 -4.53
CA HIS A 172 16.65 -7.44 -4.06
C HIS A 172 15.17 -7.67 -3.71
N ALA A 173 14.28 -6.77 -4.18
CA ALA A 173 12.87 -6.89 -3.89
C ALA A 173 12.28 -8.18 -4.46
N THR A 174 11.50 -8.87 -3.65
CA THR A 174 10.70 -10.03 -4.05
C THR A 174 9.26 -9.61 -4.19
N VAL A 175 8.64 -9.86 -5.36
CA VAL A 175 7.26 -9.47 -5.61
C VAL A 175 6.44 -10.65 -6.13
N THR A 176 5.37 -10.96 -5.41
CA THR A 176 4.31 -11.87 -5.87
C THR A 176 3.04 -11.04 -6.09
N ALA A 177 2.60 -10.97 -7.33
CA ALA A 177 1.42 -10.20 -7.70
C ALA A 177 0.42 -11.06 -8.47
N ALA A 178 -0.85 -10.99 -8.11
CA ALA A 178 -1.93 -11.69 -8.80
C ALA A 178 -3.20 -10.82 -8.86
N SER A 179 -3.90 -10.87 -9.98
CA SER A 179 -5.24 -10.31 -10.13
C SER A 179 -6.14 -11.34 -10.80
N LEU A 180 -7.44 -11.32 -10.50
CA LEU A 180 -8.40 -12.24 -11.12
C LEU A 180 -8.74 -11.79 -12.53
N ASP A 181 -9.12 -10.54 -12.72
CA ASP A 181 -9.68 -10.03 -13.96
C ASP A 181 -8.84 -8.91 -14.62
N ALA A 182 -7.72 -8.53 -14.01
CA ALA A 182 -6.86 -7.45 -14.50
C ALA A 182 -5.38 -7.88 -14.63
N CYS A 183 -4.51 -6.94 -14.95
CA CYS A 183 -3.08 -7.19 -14.94
C CYS A 183 -2.59 -7.41 -13.49
N ALA A 184 -1.71 -8.38 -13.30
CA ALA A 184 -1.05 -8.51 -11.99
C ALA A 184 -0.25 -7.23 -11.66
N ILE A 185 0.48 -6.68 -12.64
CA ILE A 185 1.23 -5.42 -12.49
C ILE A 185 0.91 -4.55 -13.70
N GLY A 186 0.42 -3.33 -13.48
CA GLY A 186 0.08 -2.38 -14.55
C GLY A 186 -1.33 -1.81 -14.47
N GLY A 187 -2.11 -1.93 -15.55
CA GLY A 187 -3.47 -1.43 -15.62
C GLY A 187 -4.51 -2.36 -15.02
N GLY A 188 -5.61 -1.79 -14.59
CA GLY A 188 -6.83 -2.54 -14.24
C GLY A 188 -7.61 -3.01 -15.46
N GLN A 189 -8.77 -3.59 -15.23
CA GLN A 189 -9.72 -3.97 -16.27
C GLN A 189 -10.48 -2.73 -16.76
N ASP A 190 -10.72 -2.65 -18.08
CA ASP A 190 -11.58 -1.62 -18.74
C ASP A 190 -13.08 -1.95 -18.62
#